data_7031c61f9d53ee525cfa17e6dc0c9243
#
_entry.id   7031c61f9d53ee525cfa17e6dc0c9243
#
_cell.length_a   1.000
_cell.length_b   1.000
_cell.length_c   1.000
_cell.angle_alpha   90.00
_cell.angle_beta   90.00
_cell.angle_gamma   90.00
#
_symmetry.space_group_name_H-M   'P 1'
#
loop_
_entity.id
_entity.type
_entity.pdbx_description
1 polymer ?
#
loop_
_entity_poly.entity_id
_entity_poly.type
_entity_poly.pdbx_seq_one_letter_code
_entity_poly.pdbx_strand_id
1 'polypeptide(L)'
;GILVKKPYNGAAASVMAYDVPRFLHLTNGKLYYVASEGGEDCVIRLNTQNGSREVLARAGVVLKFALCDGVMYMLDANAALKEKTLSGEESELMTGVSDFTLDAVNKTLLCVTQDGVTAFGIRTGQSESVYTGAADQAMMCGQALLVRSGGSVIRVMNGQMATIRRDGASCLLVYGQKVIELTSSGVMTCDVNGENATTIADGSFEAASIANGVLYLGSASGYTKSVSL
;
A
#
# COMPACT_ATOMS: atom_id res chain seq x y z
N GLY A 1 -17.15 -1.05 -13.10
CA GLY A 1 -17.32 -0.99 -11.64
C GLY A 1 -18.09 0.24 -11.21
N ILE A 2 -18.41 0.32 -9.94
CA ILE A 2 -19.13 1.45 -9.36
C ILE A 2 -18.47 1.78 -8.02
N LEU A 3 -18.06 3.02 -7.83
CA LEU A 3 -17.63 3.56 -6.55
C LEU A 3 -18.84 4.12 -5.80
N VAL A 4 -19.12 3.59 -4.62
CA VAL A 4 -20.24 4.02 -3.79
C VAL A 4 -19.77 4.59 -2.46
N LYS A 5 -20.45 5.61 -1.97
CA LYS A 5 -20.34 6.13 -0.62
C LYS A 5 -21.49 5.56 0.21
N LYS A 6 -21.15 4.82 1.27
CA LYS A 6 -22.13 4.31 2.24
C LYS A 6 -21.97 5.05 3.56
N PRO A 7 -22.96 5.80 4.03
CA PRO A 7 -22.90 6.45 5.33
C PRO A 7 -22.87 5.43 6.47
N TYR A 8 -22.10 5.72 7.52
CA TYR A 8 -21.94 4.84 8.70
C TYR A 8 -23.25 4.66 9.48
N ASN A 9 -24.16 5.64 9.40
CA ASN A 9 -25.47 5.62 10.11
C ASN A 9 -26.53 4.72 9.45
N GLY A 10 -26.15 3.91 8.47
CA GLY A 10 -27.08 2.99 7.79
C GLY A 10 -27.95 3.62 6.70
N ALA A 11 -27.77 4.90 6.38
CA ALA A 11 -28.47 5.53 5.27
C ALA A 11 -28.11 4.86 3.92
N ALA A 12 -28.94 5.08 2.90
CA ALA A 12 -28.74 4.48 1.58
C ALA A 12 -27.39 4.88 0.97
N ALA A 13 -26.76 3.90 0.30
CA ALA A 13 -25.53 4.17 -0.45
C ALA A 13 -25.82 5.07 -1.65
N SER A 14 -24.88 5.97 -1.96
CA SER A 14 -24.93 6.83 -3.14
C SER A 14 -23.78 6.51 -4.08
N VAL A 15 -24.06 6.49 -5.39
CA VAL A 15 -23.02 6.32 -6.43
C VAL A 15 -22.21 7.61 -6.51
N MET A 16 -20.89 7.47 -6.46
CA MET A 16 -19.96 8.59 -6.57
C MET A 16 -19.26 8.64 -7.93
N ALA A 17 -18.92 7.48 -8.49
CA ALA A 17 -18.32 7.37 -9.81
C ALA A 17 -18.57 5.98 -10.41
N TYR A 18 -18.49 5.89 -11.74
CA TYR A 18 -18.58 4.63 -12.50
C TYR A 18 -17.19 4.17 -12.93
N ASP A 19 -16.26 4.14 -11.97
CA ASP A 19 -14.88 3.72 -12.17
C ASP A 19 -14.62 2.36 -11.48
N VAL A 20 -13.55 1.67 -11.88
CA VAL A 20 -12.98 0.54 -11.14
C VAL A 20 -11.72 1.06 -10.43
N PRO A 21 -11.84 1.58 -9.20
CA PRO A 21 -10.74 2.24 -8.54
C PRO A 21 -9.73 1.24 -7.98
N ARG A 22 -8.45 1.59 -8.11
CA ARG A 22 -7.31 0.95 -7.44
C ARG A 22 -6.59 1.98 -6.58
N PHE A 23 -5.92 1.54 -5.51
CA PHE A 23 -5.07 2.40 -4.67
C PHE A 23 -5.80 3.62 -4.11
N LEU A 24 -6.86 3.42 -3.34
CA LEU A 24 -7.67 4.50 -2.81
C LEU A 24 -6.99 5.20 -1.63
N HIS A 25 -6.93 6.53 -1.70
CA HIS A 25 -6.47 7.41 -0.63
C HIS A 25 -7.53 8.47 -0.32
N LEU A 26 -8.03 8.50 0.91
CA LEU A 26 -8.98 9.53 1.36
C LEU A 26 -8.25 10.53 2.26
N THR A 27 -8.24 11.78 1.86
CA THR A 27 -7.68 12.87 2.66
C THR A 27 -8.46 14.17 2.44
N ASN A 28 -8.77 14.89 3.52
CA ASN A 28 -9.45 16.18 3.49
C ASN A 28 -10.75 16.19 2.62
N GLY A 29 -11.56 15.12 2.74
CA GLY A 29 -12.81 15.01 1.98
C GLY A 29 -12.62 14.78 0.47
N LYS A 30 -11.40 14.50 0.03
CA LYS A 30 -11.07 14.17 -1.36
C LYS A 30 -10.57 12.74 -1.43
N LEU A 31 -11.09 11.97 -2.36
CA LEU A 31 -10.65 10.62 -2.66
C LEU A 31 -9.73 10.65 -3.87
N TYR A 32 -8.53 10.10 -3.72
CA TYR A 32 -7.55 9.93 -4.79
C TYR A 32 -7.46 8.45 -5.12
N TYR A 33 -7.46 8.11 -6.39
CA TYR A 33 -7.40 6.73 -6.85
C TYR A 33 -6.89 6.64 -8.28
N VAL A 34 -6.52 5.44 -8.69
CA VAL A 34 -6.18 5.12 -10.08
C VAL A 34 -7.34 4.39 -10.71
N ALA A 35 -7.74 4.78 -11.90
CA ALA A 35 -8.70 4.06 -12.73
C ALA A 35 -8.28 4.13 -14.21
N SER A 36 -8.69 3.13 -14.99
CA SER A 36 -8.40 3.11 -16.43
C SER A 36 -9.44 3.93 -17.18
N GLU A 37 -8.98 4.83 -18.06
CA GLU A 37 -9.80 5.67 -18.91
C GLU A 37 -9.17 5.78 -20.30
N GLY A 38 -9.89 5.33 -21.31
CA GLY A 38 -9.39 5.35 -22.69
C GLY A 38 -8.18 4.44 -22.97
N GLY A 39 -7.97 3.41 -22.16
CA GLY A 39 -6.85 2.47 -22.28
C GLY A 39 -5.59 2.88 -21.51
N GLU A 40 -5.62 4.02 -20.82
CA GLU A 40 -4.54 4.50 -19.95
C GLU A 40 -5.00 4.54 -18.50
N ASP A 41 -4.08 4.40 -17.56
CA ASP A 41 -4.35 4.66 -16.16
C ASP A 41 -4.34 6.15 -15.88
N CYS A 42 -5.36 6.59 -15.15
CA CYS A 42 -5.52 7.97 -14.72
C CYS A 42 -5.49 8.05 -13.20
N VAL A 43 -4.73 8.97 -12.65
CA VAL A 43 -4.88 9.38 -11.25
C VAL A 43 -6.01 10.39 -11.17
N ILE A 44 -7.02 10.06 -10.37
CA ILE A 44 -8.26 10.81 -10.29
C ILE A 44 -8.43 11.36 -8.88
N ARG A 45 -8.86 12.62 -8.79
CA ARG A 45 -9.34 13.26 -7.58
C ARG A 45 -10.84 13.39 -7.62
N LEU A 46 -11.53 12.84 -6.63
CA LEU A 46 -12.98 12.91 -6.48
C LEU A 46 -13.32 13.64 -5.18
N ASN A 47 -14.07 14.73 -5.26
CA ASN A 47 -14.58 15.40 -4.07
C ASN A 47 -15.76 14.58 -3.50
N THR A 48 -15.63 14.11 -2.25
CA THR A 48 -16.65 13.25 -1.64
C THR A 48 -17.90 13.96 -1.16
N GLN A 49 -17.94 15.29 -1.21
CA GLN A 49 -19.10 16.09 -0.83
C GLN A 49 -20.02 16.39 -2.03
N ASN A 50 -19.44 16.85 -3.13
CA ASN A 50 -20.19 17.28 -4.30
C ASN A 50 -20.05 16.39 -5.54
N GLY A 51 -19.20 15.33 -5.47
CA GLY A 51 -18.99 14.38 -6.56
C GLY A 51 -18.15 14.93 -7.74
N SER A 52 -17.56 16.14 -7.61
CA SER A 52 -16.70 16.65 -8.69
C SER A 52 -15.47 15.77 -8.88
N ARG A 53 -15.23 15.39 -10.13
CA ARG A 53 -14.15 14.48 -10.56
C ARG A 53 -13.16 15.24 -11.44
N GLU A 54 -11.88 15.01 -11.20
CA GLU A 54 -10.78 15.63 -11.92
C GLU A 54 -9.68 14.61 -12.20
N VAL A 55 -9.16 14.59 -13.41
CA VAL A 55 -7.98 13.79 -13.78
C VAL A 55 -6.73 14.62 -13.49
N LEU A 56 -5.91 14.16 -12.55
CA LEU A 56 -4.68 14.85 -12.14
C LEU A 56 -3.47 14.44 -12.98
N ALA A 57 -3.45 13.17 -13.42
CA ALA A 57 -2.39 12.63 -14.25
C ALA A 57 -2.94 11.54 -15.17
N ARG A 58 -2.34 11.42 -16.36
CA ARG A 58 -2.43 10.27 -17.25
C ARG A 58 -1.05 9.63 -17.29
N ALA A 59 -0.99 8.32 -17.06
CA ALA A 59 0.28 7.60 -17.00
C ALA A 59 0.04 6.19 -17.49
N GLY A 60 0.56 5.78 -18.60
CA GLY A 60 0.45 4.44 -19.20
C GLY A 60 -0.19 3.37 -18.27
N VAL A 61 0.63 2.56 -17.62
CA VAL A 61 0.17 1.59 -16.61
C VAL A 61 0.75 1.97 -15.25
N VAL A 62 -0.10 2.16 -14.25
CA VAL A 62 0.29 2.42 -12.86
C VAL A 62 0.18 1.12 -12.05
N LEU A 63 1.31 0.59 -11.62
CA LEU A 63 1.39 -0.64 -10.82
C LEU A 63 1.12 -0.38 -9.34
N LYS A 64 1.51 0.79 -8.83
CA LYS A 64 1.28 1.20 -7.45
C LYS A 64 1.21 2.73 -7.34
N PHE A 65 0.42 3.21 -6.40
CA PHE A 65 0.19 4.64 -6.16
C PHE A 65 0.16 4.93 -4.67
N ALA A 66 0.77 6.04 -4.27
CA ALA A 66 0.66 6.60 -2.93
C ALA A 66 0.58 8.13 -3.00
N LEU A 67 0.04 8.75 -1.96
CA LEU A 67 -0.08 10.19 -1.82
C LEU A 67 0.46 10.66 -0.47
N CYS A 68 1.36 11.62 -0.47
CA CYS A 68 1.88 12.25 0.75
C CYS A 68 2.06 13.76 0.53
N ASP A 69 1.51 14.56 1.44
CA ASP A 69 1.67 16.03 1.46
C ASP A 69 1.39 16.71 0.10
N GLY A 70 0.42 16.19 -0.66
CA GLY A 70 0.06 16.73 -1.97
C GLY A 70 0.98 16.30 -3.13
N VAL A 71 1.90 15.39 -2.88
CA VAL A 71 2.75 14.76 -3.89
C VAL A 71 2.27 13.33 -4.15
N MET A 72 2.10 12.99 -5.40
CA MET A 72 1.73 11.66 -5.89
C MET A 72 3.00 10.87 -6.19
N TYR A 73 3.09 9.64 -5.69
CA TYR A 73 4.16 8.69 -5.99
C TYR A 73 3.57 7.55 -6.80
N MET A 74 4.14 7.28 -7.95
CA MET A 74 3.63 6.30 -8.92
C MET A 74 4.75 5.38 -9.39
N LEU A 75 4.50 4.09 -9.31
CA LEU A 75 5.33 3.06 -9.92
C LEU A 75 4.70 2.66 -11.25
N ASP A 76 5.44 2.79 -12.34
CA ASP A 76 4.96 2.43 -13.67
C ASP A 76 5.40 1.02 -14.13
N ALA A 77 4.91 0.59 -15.27
CA ALA A 77 5.23 -0.73 -15.84
C ALA A 77 6.71 -0.89 -16.27
N ASN A 78 7.47 0.21 -16.36
CA ASN A 78 8.89 0.21 -16.67
C ASN A 78 9.77 0.11 -15.42
N ALA A 79 9.16 -0.18 -14.27
CA ALA A 79 9.83 -0.20 -12.96
C ALA A 79 10.43 1.19 -12.57
N ALA A 80 9.85 2.28 -13.08
CA ALA A 80 10.23 3.63 -12.72
C ALA A 80 9.29 4.18 -11.63
N LEU A 81 9.87 4.58 -10.51
CA LEU A 81 9.18 5.30 -9.45
C LEU A 81 9.28 6.79 -9.73
N LYS A 82 8.14 7.42 -9.86
CA LYS A 82 8.01 8.84 -10.19
C LYS A 82 7.26 9.58 -9.09
N GLU A 83 7.60 10.85 -8.93
CA GLU A 83 6.77 11.78 -8.16
C GLU A 83 6.10 12.79 -9.10
N LYS A 84 4.92 13.23 -8.70
CA LYS A 84 4.19 14.30 -9.38
C LYS A 84 3.46 15.16 -8.38
N THR A 85 3.69 16.46 -8.43
CA THR A 85 2.96 17.42 -7.61
C THR A 85 1.53 17.60 -8.12
N LEU A 86 0.61 18.08 -7.28
CA LEU A 86 -0.73 18.46 -7.72
C LEU A 86 -0.74 19.65 -8.68
N SER A 87 0.35 20.44 -8.76
CA SER A 87 0.56 21.51 -9.75
C SER A 87 1.03 21.01 -11.11
N GLY A 88 1.41 19.72 -11.21
CA GLY A 88 1.74 19.06 -12.47
C GLY A 88 3.24 18.83 -12.71
N GLU A 89 4.13 19.33 -11.83
CA GLU A 89 5.57 19.03 -11.91
C GLU A 89 5.81 17.53 -11.66
N GLU A 90 6.61 16.91 -12.53
CA GLU A 90 6.89 15.46 -12.49
C GLU A 90 8.41 15.24 -12.56
N SER A 91 8.90 14.31 -11.74
CA SER A 91 10.28 13.83 -11.79
C SER A 91 10.38 12.34 -11.55
N GLU A 92 11.40 11.71 -12.11
CA GLU A 92 11.74 10.32 -11.83
C GLU A 92 12.67 10.27 -10.61
N LEU A 93 12.28 9.46 -9.62
CA LEU A 93 13.04 9.31 -8.37
C LEU A 93 14.01 8.14 -8.44
N MET A 94 13.57 7.02 -9.01
CA MET A 94 14.33 5.77 -9.03
C MET A 94 13.85 4.84 -10.13
N THR A 95 14.76 4.05 -10.73
CA THR A 95 14.46 2.98 -11.67
C THR A 95 14.75 1.61 -11.06
N GLY A 96 14.24 0.55 -11.68
CA GLY A 96 14.42 -0.84 -11.21
C GLY A 96 13.63 -1.15 -9.93
N VAL A 97 12.59 -0.39 -9.64
CA VAL A 97 11.72 -0.58 -8.48
C VAL A 97 10.63 -1.59 -8.82
N SER A 98 10.53 -2.67 -8.04
CA SER A 98 9.48 -3.69 -8.19
C SER A 98 8.26 -3.46 -7.29
N ASP A 99 8.48 -2.82 -6.14
CA ASP A 99 7.44 -2.40 -5.19
C ASP A 99 7.92 -1.20 -4.38
N PHE A 100 7.00 -0.43 -3.82
CA PHE A 100 7.34 0.59 -2.83
C PHE A 100 6.27 0.73 -1.76
N THR A 101 6.67 1.17 -0.58
CA THR A 101 5.75 1.50 0.51
C THR A 101 6.07 2.88 1.05
N LEU A 102 5.04 3.69 1.24
CA LEU A 102 5.16 5.00 1.84
C LEU A 102 5.09 4.90 3.37
N ASP A 103 6.17 5.25 4.04
CA ASP A 103 6.15 5.61 5.46
C ASP A 103 5.82 7.10 5.60
N ALA A 104 4.55 7.39 5.77
CA ALA A 104 4.07 8.77 5.84
C ALA A 104 4.51 9.49 7.13
N VAL A 105 4.85 8.77 8.18
CA VAL A 105 5.32 9.32 9.46
C VAL A 105 6.74 9.84 9.31
N ASN A 106 7.64 9.00 8.80
CA ASN A 106 9.04 9.35 8.62
C ASN A 106 9.33 10.04 7.28
N LYS A 107 8.31 10.24 6.44
CA LYS A 107 8.44 10.83 5.10
C LYS A 107 9.49 10.10 4.25
N THR A 108 9.34 8.78 4.18
CA THR A 108 10.28 7.88 3.50
C THR A 108 9.52 6.94 2.57
N LEU A 109 10.05 6.72 1.38
CA LEU A 109 9.63 5.63 0.50
C LEU A 109 10.59 4.45 0.70
N LEU A 110 10.05 3.30 1.02
CA LEU A 110 10.78 2.03 1.05
C LEU A 110 10.65 1.39 -0.32
N CYS A 111 11.69 1.48 -1.13
CA CYS A 111 11.70 1.01 -2.51
C CYS A 111 12.33 -0.39 -2.56
N VAL A 112 11.61 -1.37 -3.07
CA VAL A 112 12.10 -2.71 -3.31
C VAL A 112 12.73 -2.75 -4.70
N THR A 113 13.97 -3.20 -4.77
CA THR A 113 14.75 -3.38 -6.00
C THR A 113 15.30 -4.81 -6.09
N GLN A 114 15.97 -5.15 -7.18
CA GLN A 114 16.65 -6.45 -7.30
C GLN A 114 17.74 -6.67 -6.24
N ASP A 115 18.35 -5.60 -5.72
CA ASP A 115 19.45 -5.65 -4.76
C ASP A 115 18.97 -5.66 -3.30
N GLY A 116 17.70 -5.33 -3.06
CA GLY A 116 17.11 -5.27 -1.73
C GLY A 116 16.13 -4.15 -1.52
N VAL A 117 16.22 -3.49 -0.37
CA VAL A 117 15.34 -2.36 -0.01
C VAL A 117 16.17 -1.09 0.17
N THR A 118 15.78 -0.05 -0.55
CA THR A 118 16.34 1.29 -0.44
C THR A 118 15.32 2.21 0.22
N ALA A 119 15.71 2.91 1.26
CA ALA A 119 14.95 4.00 1.86
C ALA A 119 15.28 5.31 1.13
N PHE A 120 14.24 5.94 0.57
CA PHE A 120 14.34 7.25 -0.09
C PHE A 120 13.64 8.29 0.77
N GLY A 121 14.40 9.26 1.28
CA GLY A 121 13.88 10.36 2.08
C GLY A 121 13.19 11.41 1.21
N ILE A 122 11.88 11.52 1.29
CA ILE A 122 11.05 12.43 0.49
C ILE A 122 11.50 13.91 0.63
N ARG A 123 11.89 14.31 1.85
CA ARG A 123 12.31 15.70 2.11
C ARG A 123 13.77 15.98 1.78
N THR A 124 14.61 14.97 1.85
CA THR A 124 16.07 15.12 1.68
C THR A 124 16.53 14.79 0.27
N GLY A 125 15.75 14.02 -0.49
CA GLY A 125 16.13 13.46 -1.78
C GLY A 125 17.25 12.41 -1.69
N GLN A 126 17.60 11.96 -0.46
CA GLN A 126 18.70 11.02 -0.26
C GLN A 126 18.19 9.59 -0.21
N SER A 127 19.00 8.67 -0.72
CA SER A 127 18.75 7.23 -0.71
C SER A 127 19.76 6.51 0.15
N GLU A 128 19.30 5.52 0.91
CA GLU A 128 20.13 4.64 1.72
C GLU A 128 19.67 3.18 1.56
N SER A 129 20.62 2.25 1.35
CA SER A 129 20.32 0.81 1.36
C SER A 129 20.08 0.36 2.80
N VAL A 130 18.86 -0.08 3.10
CA VAL A 130 18.46 -0.51 4.45
C VAL A 130 18.35 -2.04 4.59
N TYR A 131 18.35 -2.75 3.47
CA TYR A 131 18.38 -4.21 3.42
C TYR A 131 18.96 -4.67 2.10
N THR A 132 19.87 -5.65 2.16
CA THR A 132 20.47 -6.29 0.96
C THR A 132 20.00 -7.74 0.89
N GLY A 133 19.48 -8.15 -0.26
CA GLY A 133 18.94 -9.46 -0.54
C GLY A 133 17.57 -9.42 -1.20
N ALA A 134 17.06 -10.58 -1.59
CA ALA A 134 15.77 -10.66 -2.24
C ALA A 134 14.65 -10.09 -1.37
N ALA A 135 13.80 -9.25 -1.95
CA ALA A 135 12.64 -8.66 -1.29
C ALA A 135 11.47 -8.59 -2.27
N ASP A 136 10.26 -8.85 -1.75
CA ASP A 136 9.01 -8.73 -2.49
C ASP A 136 8.16 -7.56 -1.99
N GLN A 137 8.33 -7.21 -0.71
CA GLN A 137 7.60 -6.12 -0.04
C GLN A 137 8.41 -5.64 1.17
N ALA A 138 8.33 -4.35 1.47
CA ALA A 138 8.97 -3.79 2.66
C ALA A 138 8.04 -2.77 3.34
N MET A 139 8.07 -2.72 4.68
CA MET A 139 7.32 -1.71 5.45
C MET A 139 7.91 -1.51 6.85
N MET A 140 7.62 -0.37 7.44
CA MET A 140 8.01 -0.09 8.82
C MET A 140 6.97 -0.58 9.82
N CYS A 141 7.43 -1.17 10.93
CA CYS A 141 6.67 -1.45 12.12
C CYS A 141 7.40 -0.84 13.33
N GLY A 142 7.00 0.36 13.72
CA GLY A 142 7.76 1.17 14.65
C GLY A 142 9.16 1.49 14.12
N GLN A 143 10.19 1.03 14.81
CA GLN A 143 11.59 1.22 14.39
C GLN A 143 12.14 0.03 13.57
N ALA A 144 11.37 -1.04 13.43
CA ALA A 144 11.80 -2.20 12.67
C ALA A 144 11.38 -2.09 11.20
N LEU A 145 12.31 -2.37 10.30
CA LEU A 145 11.99 -2.66 8.91
C LEU A 145 11.57 -4.13 8.81
N LEU A 146 10.42 -4.38 8.25
CA LEU A 146 9.92 -5.70 7.90
C LEU A 146 10.06 -5.89 6.39
N VAL A 147 10.69 -6.99 5.99
CA VAL A 147 10.88 -7.36 4.59
C VAL A 147 10.22 -8.71 4.35
N ARG A 148 9.30 -8.78 3.39
CA ARG A 148 8.80 -10.06 2.88
C ARG A 148 9.72 -10.52 1.76
N SER A 149 10.18 -11.77 1.86
CA SER A 149 11.08 -12.39 0.89
C SER A 149 10.75 -13.87 0.73
N GLY A 150 10.29 -14.28 -0.46
CA GLY A 150 9.94 -15.66 -0.78
C GLY A 150 8.94 -16.29 0.21
N GLY A 151 7.98 -15.51 0.70
CA GLY A 151 6.99 -15.95 1.69
C GLY A 151 7.48 -15.96 3.15
N SER A 152 8.73 -15.61 3.41
CA SER A 152 9.25 -15.36 4.76
C SER A 152 9.14 -13.89 5.13
N VAL A 153 9.03 -13.59 6.41
CA VAL A 153 9.11 -12.23 6.94
C VAL A 153 10.40 -12.07 7.75
N ILE A 154 11.21 -11.12 7.33
CA ILE A 154 12.50 -10.78 7.93
C ILE A 154 12.34 -9.44 8.64
N ARG A 155 12.76 -9.38 9.89
CA ARG A 155 12.88 -8.13 10.64
C ARG A 155 14.33 -7.63 10.57
N VAL A 156 14.50 -6.37 10.25
CA VAL A 156 15.77 -5.64 10.35
C VAL A 156 15.63 -4.55 11.39
N MET A 157 16.42 -4.57 12.44
CA MET A 157 16.40 -3.59 13.51
C MET A 157 17.79 -3.41 14.12
N ASN A 158 18.28 -2.19 14.23
CA ASN A 158 19.61 -1.87 14.77
C ASN A 158 20.75 -2.63 14.06
N GLY A 159 20.68 -2.79 12.74
CA GLY A 159 21.64 -3.53 11.94
C GLY A 159 21.58 -5.06 12.09
N GLN A 160 20.67 -5.58 12.91
CA GLN A 160 20.46 -7.01 13.08
C GLN A 160 19.28 -7.51 12.24
N MET A 161 19.45 -8.67 11.60
CA MET A 161 18.42 -9.33 10.82
C MET A 161 17.97 -10.62 11.51
N ALA A 162 16.66 -10.85 11.53
CA ALA A 162 16.07 -12.09 12.03
C ALA A 162 14.86 -12.47 11.18
N THR A 163 14.77 -13.73 10.77
CA THR A 163 13.55 -14.27 10.17
C THR A 163 12.56 -14.51 11.28
N ILE A 164 11.46 -13.77 11.28
CA ILE A 164 10.43 -13.85 12.33
C ILE A 164 9.29 -14.79 11.94
N ARG A 165 9.05 -15.01 10.63
CA ARG A 165 8.00 -15.89 10.12
C ARG A 165 8.44 -16.60 8.85
N ARG A 166 7.88 -17.83 8.59
CA ARG A 166 8.16 -18.67 7.42
C ARG A 166 6.89 -19.34 6.87
N ASP A 167 5.73 -18.72 7.02
CA ASP A 167 4.46 -19.37 6.77
C ASP A 167 3.90 -19.12 5.36
N GLY A 168 4.73 -18.68 4.43
CA GLY A 168 4.30 -18.43 3.06
C GLY A 168 3.45 -17.17 2.91
N ALA A 169 3.82 -16.07 3.58
CA ALA A 169 3.13 -14.81 3.48
C ALA A 169 3.07 -14.30 2.04
N SER A 170 1.88 -14.09 1.51
CA SER A 170 1.63 -13.49 0.19
C SER A 170 1.52 -11.96 0.24
N CYS A 171 1.12 -11.43 1.38
CA CYS A 171 1.02 -10.00 1.64
C CYS A 171 1.35 -9.71 3.09
N LEU A 172 2.00 -8.57 3.32
CA LEU A 172 2.38 -8.07 4.63
C LEU A 172 1.67 -6.74 4.88
N LEU A 173 1.10 -6.57 6.06
CA LEU A 173 0.49 -5.33 6.55
C LEU A 173 0.98 -5.06 7.97
N VAL A 174 0.88 -3.80 8.39
CA VAL A 174 1.21 -3.37 9.76
C VAL A 174 0.07 -2.55 10.32
N TYR A 175 -0.30 -2.81 11.58
CA TYR A 175 -1.22 -1.99 12.33
C TYR A 175 -0.71 -1.78 13.77
N GLY A 176 -0.35 -0.55 14.10
CA GLY A 176 0.34 -0.25 15.35
C GLY A 176 1.69 -0.98 15.41
N GLN A 177 1.84 -1.88 16.37
CA GLN A 177 3.02 -2.74 16.52
C GLN A 177 2.75 -4.20 16.12
N LYS A 178 1.63 -4.46 15.48
CA LYS A 178 1.26 -5.79 14.99
C LYS A 178 1.66 -5.96 13.54
N VAL A 179 2.24 -7.10 13.26
CA VAL A 179 2.49 -7.61 11.92
C VAL A 179 1.30 -8.46 11.52
N ILE A 180 0.77 -8.26 10.33
CA ILE A 180 -0.38 -8.99 9.80
C ILE A 180 0.04 -9.60 8.47
N GLU A 181 -0.14 -10.90 8.35
CA GLU A 181 0.28 -11.69 7.20
C GLU A 181 -0.93 -12.37 6.55
N LEU A 182 -1.07 -12.18 5.25
CA LEU A 182 -1.96 -13.03 4.45
C LEU A 182 -1.17 -14.26 4.03
N THR A 183 -1.74 -15.43 4.26
CA THR A 183 -1.20 -16.72 3.83
C THR A 183 -2.23 -17.45 2.97
N SER A 184 -1.87 -18.55 2.37
CA SER A 184 -2.79 -19.39 1.59
C SER A 184 -3.95 -19.98 2.43
N SER A 185 -3.79 -20.06 3.74
CA SER A 185 -4.77 -20.67 4.66
C SER A 185 -5.54 -19.67 5.51
N GLY A 186 -5.10 -18.40 5.55
CA GLY A 186 -5.77 -17.40 6.37
C GLY A 186 -4.95 -16.14 6.59
N VAL A 187 -5.38 -15.40 7.60
CA VAL A 187 -4.70 -14.19 8.07
C VAL A 187 -4.20 -14.42 9.48
N MET A 188 -2.91 -14.20 9.64
CA MET A 188 -2.24 -14.30 10.94
C MET A 188 -1.80 -12.92 11.42
N THR A 189 -1.70 -12.76 12.72
CA THR A 189 -1.07 -11.60 13.33
C THR A 189 -0.05 -12.06 14.38
N CYS A 190 1.04 -11.30 14.51
CA CYS A 190 2.04 -11.47 15.55
C CYS A 190 2.59 -10.10 15.97
N ASP A 191 3.44 -10.07 16.98
CA ASP A 191 4.25 -8.88 17.27
C ASP A 191 5.44 -8.76 16.31
N VAL A 192 6.17 -7.65 16.44
CA VAL A 192 7.33 -7.34 15.60
C VAL A 192 8.49 -8.34 15.76
N ASN A 193 8.48 -9.17 16.79
CA ASN A 193 9.47 -10.24 17.01
C ASN A 193 9.02 -11.60 16.44
N GLY A 194 7.79 -11.67 15.92
CA GLY A 194 7.18 -12.91 15.45
C GLY A 194 6.54 -13.74 16.57
N GLU A 195 6.51 -13.21 17.79
CA GLU A 195 5.89 -13.84 18.95
C GLU A 195 4.39 -13.54 19.01
N ASN A 196 3.66 -14.24 19.90
CA ASN A 196 2.22 -14.07 20.10
C ASN A 196 1.40 -14.25 18.81
N ALA A 197 1.84 -15.17 17.95
CA ALA A 197 1.20 -15.43 16.68
C ALA A 197 -0.19 -16.04 16.87
N THR A 198 -1.20 -15.44 16.22
CA THR A 198 -2.58 -15.92 16.25
C THR A 198 -3.23 -15.82 14.89
N THR A 199 -4.08 -16.78 14.54
CA THR A 199 -4.94 -16.69 13.35
C THR A 199 -6.15 -15.82 13.69
N ILE A 200 -6.37 -14.77 12.89
CA ILE A 200 -7.50 -13.84 13.06
C ILE A 200 -8.59 -14.02 12.00
N ALA A 201 -8.29 -14.73 10.93
CA ALA A 201 -9.27 -15.13 9.93
C ALA A 201 -8.77 -16.38 9.19
N ASP A 202 -9.67 -17.38 9.02
CA ASP A 202 -9.44 -18.54 8.17
C ASP A 202 -9.97 -18.27 6.76
N GLY A 203 -9.32 -18.85 5.76
CA GLY A 203 -9.71 -18.77 4.35
C GLY A 203 -8.60 -18.21 3.46
N SER A 204 -8.80 -18.24 2.15
CA SER A 204 -7.88 -17.67 1.18
C SER A 204 -8.34 -16.27 0.80
N PHE A 205 -7.43 -15.30 0.93
CA PHE A 205 -7.68 -13.89 0.60
C PHE A 205 -6.60 -13.38 -0.36
N GLU A 206 -7.02 -12.61 -1.34
CA GLU A 206 -6.12 -12.06 -2.39
C GLU A 206 -5.77 -10.59 -2.12
N ALA A 207 -6.60 -9.93 -1.32
CA ALA A 207 -6.42 -8.52 -0.99
C ALA A 207 -6.76 -8.25 0.47
N ALA A 208 -6.04 -7.31 1.06
CA ALA A 208 -6.32 -6.81 2.40
C ALA A 208 -6.04 -5.31 2.49
N SER A 209 -6.83 -4.64 3.31
CA SER A 209 -6.59 -3.24 3.66
C SER A 209 -7.03 -2.98 5.10
N ILE A 210 -6.43 -1.97 5.71
CA ILE A 210 -6.76 -1.58 7.09
C ILE A 210 -7.32 -0.16 7.08
N ALA A 211 -8.46 0.02 7.72
CA ALA A 211 -9.05 1.33 7.94
C ALA A 211 -9.73 1.38 9.33
N ASN A 212 -9.43 2.41 10.11
CA ASN A 212 -10.01 2.66 11.43
C ASN A 212 -9.97 1.44 12.38
N GLY A 213 -8.85 0.70 12.41
CA GLY A 213 -8.70 -0.48 13.26
C GLY A 213 -9.47 -1.72 12.78
N VAL A 214 -9.96 -1.69 11.55
CA VAL A 214 -10.63 -2.83 10.92
C VAL A 214 -9.84 -3.30 9.72
N LEU A 215 -9.54 -4.58 9.68
CA LEU A 215 -8.95 -5.27 8.54
C LEU A 215 -10.08 -5.73 7.61
N TYR A 216 -10.03 -5.29 6.37
CA TYR A 216 -10.94 -5.68 5.31
C TYR A 216 -10.25 -6.68 4.39
N LEU A 217 -10.88 -7.82 4.17
CA LEU A 217 -10.35 -8.93 3.40
C LEU A 217 -11.18 -9.13 2.14
N GLY A 218 -10.51 -9.35 1.02
CA GLY A 218 -11.13 -9.55 -0.27
C GLY A 218 -10.62 -10.80 -0.98
N SER A 219 -11.46 -11.36 -1.85
CA SER A 219 -11.13 -12.40 -2.81
C SER A 219 -11.34 -11.88 -4.23
N ALA A 220 -11.08 -12.70 -5.25
CA ALA A 220 -11.36 -12.36 -6.66
C ALA A 220 -12.83 -11.94 -6.90
N SER A 221 -13.77 -12.43 -6.08
CA SER A 221 -15.19 -12.06 -6.14
C SER A 221 -15.55 -10.75 -5.43
N GLY A 222 -14.60 -10.10 -4.77
CA GLY A 222 -14.76 -8.84 -4.04
C GLY A 222 -14.56 -8.97 -2.52
N TYR A 223 -15.11 -8.01 -1.76
CA TYR A 223 -15.03 -8.03 -0.30
C TYR A 223 -15.74 -9.24 0.29
N THR A 224 -15.09 -9.90 1.24
CA THR A 224 -15.62 -11.14 1.86
C THR A 224 -15.73 -11.07 3.38
N LYS A 225 -14.84 -10.35 4.08
CA LYS A 225 -14.79 -10.38 5.56
C LYS A 225 -14.15 -9.11 6.13
N SER A 226 -14.55 -8.71 7.34
CA SER A 226 -13.84 -7.74 8.16
C SER A 226 -13.51 -8.32 9.54
N VAL A 227 -12.39 -7.87 10.09
CA VAL A 227 -11.88 -8.27 11.41
C VAL A 227 -11.45 -7.03 12.16
N SER A 228 -11.88 -6.85 13.41
CA SER A 228 -11.35 -5.80 14.29
C SER A 228 -9.94 -6.17 14.76
N LEU A 229 -9.02 -5.20 14.73
CA LEU A 229 -7.59 -5.35 15.07
C LEU A 229 -7.27 -4.91 16.49
#